data_0c1a224a44fc52fa41a7532e3521f691
#
_entry.id   0c1a224a44fc52fa41a7532e3521f691
#
_cell.length_a   1.000
_cell.length_b   1.000
_cell.length_c   1.000
_cell.angle_alpha   90.00
_cell.angle_beta   90.00
_cell.angle_gamma   90.00
#
_symmetry.space_group_name_H-M   'P 1'
#
loop_
_entity.id
_entity.type
_entity.pdbx_description
1 polymer ?
#
loop_
_entity_poly.entity_id
_entity_poly.type
_entity_poly.pdbx_seq_one_letter_code
_entity_poly.pdbx_strand_id
1 'polypeptide(L)'
;MKSEEKTSIGFFQKYLTVWVAACMVAGVLIGKYIPQIPTFLNQFEYAKVSIPMAILIWVMIYPMMMKVDFRSVQHVGRNPKGLFVTWGTNWLIKPFTMYGIASFFLFVVFKNLIPGELATQYLAGAVLLGAAPCTAMVFVWSSLTNGNPAYTVVQVATNDLIILVAFVPIVKFLLGVSNVSVPWNTLILSVVLFVVIPLTGGILTRVLVIKKKGVDYFENVFVRKFDNVTSTGLLLTLVLLFAFQGETILNNPLHIVLIAVPLIIQTFFIFFLAYVICKLLKLPYDVAAPAGMIGASNFFELSVAVAIALFGTTSPAALATTVGVLTEVPVMLFLVFIANKTKSWFLPGKSIPAKS
;
A
#
# COMPACT_ATOMS: atom_id res chain seq x y z
N MET A 1 15.38 -35.00 8.25
CA MET A 1 15.64 -33.62 8.68
C MET A 1 15.85 -32.81 7.39
N LYS A 2 14.80 -32.21 6.83
CA LYS A 2 14.93 -31.18 5.76
C LYS A 2 15.18 -29.86 6.46
N SER A 3 16.34 -29.27 6.20
CA SER A 3 16.69 -27.93 6.65
C SER A 3 15.57 -26.97 6.25
N GLU A 4 14.99 -26.27 7.25
CA GLU A 4 14.16 -25.09 7.00
C GLU A 4 15.04 -24.11 6.22
N GLU A 5 14.79 -23.97 4.92
CA GLU A 5 15.30 -22.83 4.16
C GLU A 5 14.68 -21.58 4.79
N LYS A 6 15.45 -20.98 5.70
CA LYS A 6 15.19 -19.59 6.12
C LYS A 6 15.25 -18.75 4.85
N THR A 7 14.10 -18.35 4.35
CA THR A 7 14.03 -17.32 3.30
C THR A 7 14.81 -16.12 3.82
N SER A 8 16.02 -15.96 3.35
CA SER A 8 16.87 -14.83 3.71
C SER A 8 16.18 -13.59 3.14
N ILE A 9 15.73 -12.71 4.04
CA ILE A 9 15.23 -11.40 3.66
C ILE A 9 16.30 -10.73 2.82
N GLY A 10 15.97 -10.32 1.60
CA GLY A 10 16.92 -9.62 0.74
C GLY A 10 17.50 -8.39 1.46
N PHE A 11 18.75 -8.05 1.20
CA PHE A 11 19.43 -6.89 1.82
C PHE A 11 18.59 -5.62 1.72
N PHE A 12 17.95 -5.38 0.58
CA PHE A 12 17.07 -4.24 0.36
C PHE A 12 15.88 -4.23 1.34
N GLN A 13 15.17 -5.35 1.46
CA GLN A 13 14.00 -5.48 2.33
C GLN A 13 14.36 -5.36 3.81
N LYS A 14 15.54 -5.87 4.21
CA LYS A 14 16.03 -5.80 5.58
C LYS A 14 16.27 -4.35 6.04
N TYR A 15 16.72 -3.49 5.14
CA TYR A 15 17.04 -2.08 5.43
C TYR A 15 16.08 -1.10 4.77
N LEU A 16 14.87 -1.56 4.39
CA LEU A 16 13.90 -0.75 3.66
C LEU A 16 13.58 0.58 4.38
N THR A 17 13.41 0.56 5.71
CA THR A 17 13.20 1.77 6.51
C THR A 17 14.35 2.77 6.36
N VAL A 18 15.59 2.30 6.36
CA VAL A 18 16.78 3.14 6.19
C VAL A 18 16.81 3.73 4.77
N TRP A 19 16.50 2.93 3.75
CA TRP A 19 16.42 3.40 2.37
C TRP A 19 15.34 4.47 2.19
N VAL A 20 14.15 4.25 2.77
CA VAL A 20 13.05 5.23 2.72
C VAL A 20 13.45 6.54 3.41
N ALA A 21 14.05 6.47 4.60
CA ALA A 21 14.56 7.65 5.31
C ALA A 21 15.66 8.38 4.51
N ALA A 22 16.59 7.65 3.89
CA ALA A 22 17.62 8.21 3.04
C ALA A 22 17.03 8.92 1.81
N CYS A 23 16.03 8.31 1.16
CA CYS A 23 15.30 8.91 0.04
C CYS A 23 14.57 10.20 0.45
N MET A 24 13.98 10.21 1.65
CA MET A 24 13.35 11.41 2.19
C MET A 24 14.38 12.55 2.33
N VAL A 25 15.48 12.27 3.01
CA VAL A 25 16.54 13.28 3.19
C VAL A 25 17.08 13.76 1.84
N ALA A 26 17.42 12.84 0.93
CA ALA A 26 17.91 13.17 -0.39
C ALA A 26 16.89 13.99 -1.20
N GLY A 27 15.61 13.60 -1.20
CA GLY A 27 14.54 14.31 -1.90
C GLY A 27 14.36 15.72 -1.35
N VAL A 28 14.27 15.89 -0.02
CA VAL A 28 14.13 17.21 0.61
C VAL A 28 15.33 18.10 0.30
N LEU A 29 16.57 17.56 0.33
CA LEU A 29 17.76 18.31 -0.03
C LEU A 29 17.74 18.72 -1.52
N ILE A 30 17.33 17.85 -2.42
CA ILE A 30 17.16 18.17 -3.85
C ILE A 30 16.11 19.27 -4.00
N GLY A 31 14.94 19.16 -3.37
CA GLY A 31 13.89 20.18 -3.43
C GLY A 31 14.35 21.55 -2.93
N LYS A 32 15.19 21.56 -1.86
CA LYS A 32 15.71 22.80 -1.28
C LYS A 32 16.86 23.43 -2.07
N TYR A 33 17.87 22.62 -2.45
CA TYR A 33 19.12 23.16 -3.01
C TYR A 33 19.15 23.13 -4.54
N ILE A 34 18.33 22.30 -5.17
CA ILE A 34 18.25 22.16 -6.63
C ILE A 34 16.78 22.23 -7.08
N PRO A 35 16.05 23.31 -6.77
CA PRO A 35 14.62 23.42 -7.08
C PRO A 35 14.32 23.38 -8.59
N GLN A 36 15.35 23.56 -9.42
CA GLN A 36 15.24 23.43 -10.88
C GLN A 36 14.79 22.03 -11.31
N ILE A 37 15.16 20.97 -10.55
CA ILE A 37 14.77 19.59 -10.89
C ILE A 37 13.25 19.39 -10.74
N PRO A 38 12.63 19.62 -9.57
CA PRO A 38 11.17 19.54 -9.45
C PRO A 38 10.45 20.47 -10.42
N THR A 39 10.92 21.71 -10.58
CA THR A 39 10.31 22.70 -11.51
C THR A 39 10.37 22.22 -12.95
N PHE A 40 11.50 21.68 -13.41
CA PHE A 40 11.63 21.10 -14.75
C PHE A 40 10.71 19.91 -14.95
N LEU A 41 10.63 19.00 -13.98
CA LEU A 41 9.76 17.82 -14.06
C LEU A 41 8.28 18.18 -14.05
N ASN A 42 7.89 19.26 -13.37
CA ASN A 42 6.52 19.77 -13.40
C ASN A 42 6.11 20.37 -14.76
N GLN A 43 7.04 20.72 -15.63
CA GLN A 43 6.70 21.15 -17.00
C GLN A 43 6.12 20.01 -17.84
N PHE A 44 6.39 18.75 -17.48
CA PHE A 44 5.83 17.56 -18.12
C PHE A 44 4.53 17.11 -17.41
N GLU A 45 3.68 18.06 -17.05
CA GLU A 45 2.36 17.79 -16.47
C GLU A 45 1.30 17.85 -17.58
N TYR A 46 0.45 16.82 -17.64
CA TYR A 46 -0.71 16.78 -18.52
C TYR A 46 -1.96 16.45 -17.69
N ALA A 47 -2.99 17.27 -17.81
CA ALA A 47 -4.26 17.12 -17.08
C ALA A 47 -4.07 16.91 -15.55
N LYS A 48 -3.16 17.67 -14.94
CA LYS A 48 -2.76 17.59 -13.52
C LYS A 48 -2.02 16.31 -13.13
N VAL A 49 -1.62 15.49 -14.09
CA VAL A 49 -0.81 14.30 -13.85
C VAL A 49 0.62 14.57 -14.30
N SER A 50 1.57 14.49 -13.37
CA SER A 50 3.00 14.54 -13.70
C SER A 50 3.39 13.27 -14.46
N ILE A 51 3.77 13.42 -15.73
CA ILE A 51 4.19 12.28 -16.59
C ILE A 51 5.39 11.53 -15.99
N PRO A 52 6.45 12.19 -15.49
CA PRO A 52 7.56 11.49 -14.85
C PRO A 52 7.13 10.64 -13.67
N MET A 53 6.24 11.18 -12.81
CA MET A 53 5.69 10.44 -11.68
C MET A 53 4.83 9.26 -12.12
N ALA A 54 3.98 9.46 -13.13
CA ALA A 54 3.15 8.39 -13.69
C ALA A 54 4.00 7.24 -14.24
N ILE A 55 5.10 7.54 -14.95
CA ILE A 55 6.03 6.53 -15.46
C ILE A 55 6.68 5.74 -14.31
N LEU A 56 7.17 6.42 -13.26
CA LEU A 56 7.78 5.76 -12.11
C LEU A 56 6.78 4.87 -11.36
N ILE A 57 5.57 5.36 -11.15
CA ILE A 57 4.48 4.58 -10.54
C ILE A 57 4.17 3.35 -11.41
N TRP A 58 4.13 3.48 -12.74
CA TRP A 58 3.93 2.35 -13.64
C TRP A 58 5.06 1.33 -13.60
N VAL A 59 6.31 1.80 -13.59
CA VAL A 59 7.51 0.94 -13.45
C VAL A 59 7.43 0.12 -12.16
N MET A 60 6.83 0.67 -11.12
CA MET A 60 6.66 0.02 -9.82
C MET A 60 5.46 -0.92 -9.79
N ILE A 61 4.28 -0.45 -10.24
CA ILE A 61 3.01 -1.22 -10.15
C ILE A 61 2.99 -2.39 -11.16
N TYR A 62 3.46 -2.19 -12.38
CA TYR A 62 3.34 -3.20 -13.44
C TYR A 62 3.98 -4.56 -13.10
N PRO A 63 5.22 -4.63 -12.58
CA PRO A 63 5.79 -5.90 -12.15
C PRO A 63 5.02 -6.58 -11.01
N MET A 64 4.40 -5.78 -10.14
CA MET A 64 3.56 -6.30 -9.05
C MET A 64 2.29 -6.94 -9.61
N MET A 65 1.64 -6.30 -10.58
CA MET A 65 0.43 -6.81 -11.23
C MET A 65 0.69 -8.09 -12.02
N MET A 66 1.90 -8.32 -12.53
CA MET A 66 2.27 -9.60 -13.14
C MET A 66 2.27 -10.76 -12.15
N LYS A 67 2.52 -10.50 -10.84
CA LYS A 67 2.54 -11.54 -9.80
C LYS A 67 1.14 -12.00 -9.39
N VAL A 68 0.11 -11.25 -9.74
CA VAL A 68 -1.29 -11.59 -9.39
C VAL A 68 -1.75 -12.82 -10.17
N ASP A 69 -2.23 -13.84 -9.45
CA ASP A 69 -2.75 -15.08 -10.03
C ASP A 69 -4.26 -15.23 -9.77
N PHE A 70 -5.06 -14.83 -10.77
CA PHE A 70 -6.51 -14.93 -10.67
C PHE A 70 -7.04 -16.39 -10.71
N ARG A 71 -6.23 -17.35 -11.16
CA ARG A 71 -6.64 -18.78 -11.10
C ARG A 71 -6.74 -19.25 -9.65
N SER A 72 -5.94 -18.66 -8.75
CA SER A 72 -6.01 -18.96 -7.32
C SER A 72 -7.34 -18.57 -6.68
N VAL A 73 -8.07 -17.60 -7.26
CA VAL A 73 -9.40 -17.17 -6.80
C VAL A 73 -10.41 -18.32 -6.85
N GLN A 74 -10.24 -19.27 -7.79
CA GLN A 74 -11.11 -20.46 -7.87
C GLN A 74 -11.00 -21.36 -6.63
N HIS A 75 -9.93 -21.22 -5.84
CA HIS A 75 -9.71 -21.98 -4.61
C HIS A 75 -10.27 -21.31 -3.34
N VAL A 76 -10.97 -20.16 -3.50
CA VAL A 76 -11.60 -19.38 -2.41
C VAL A 76 -12.53 -20.25 -1.54
N GLY A 77 -13.18 -21.25 -2.12
CA GLY A 77 -14.12 -22.12 -1.42
C GLY A 77 -13.55 -22.98 -0.29
N ARG A 78 -12.21 -23.12 -0.20
CA ARG A 78 -11.59 -24.03 0.80
C ARG A 78 -11.44 -23.44 2.19
N ASN A 79 -11.38 -22.11 2.35
CA ASN A 79 -11.31 -21.46 3.66
C ASN A 79 -11.93 -20.05 3.62
N PRO A 80 -13.25 -19.92 3.43
CA PRO A 80 -13.89 -18.64 3.16
C PRO A 80 -13.85 -17.68 4.37
N LYS A 81 -13.78 -18.21 5.62
CA LYS A 81 -13.80 -17.38 6.83
C LYS A 81 -12.68 -16.34 6.88
N GLY A 82 -11.44 -16.75 6.57
CA GLY A 82 -10.31 -15.83 6.56
C GLY A 82 -10.44 -14.74 5.48
N LEU A 83 -10.99 -15.10 4.31
CA LEU A 83 -11.24 -14.16 3.23
C LEU A 83 -12.28 -13.11 3.62
N PHE A 84 -13.40 -13.54 4.22
CA PHE A 84 -14.43 -12.61 4.69
C PHE A 84 -13.93 -11.66 5.80
N VAL A 85 -13.08 -12.14 6.71
CA VAL A 85 -12.47 -11.28 7.72
C VAL A 85 -11.64 -10.17 7.04
N THR A 86 -10.79 -10.54 6.07
CA THR A 86 -9.94 -9.55 5.40
C THR A 86 -10.75 -8.61 4.51
N TRP A 87 -11.74 -9.11 3.77
CA TRP A 87 -12.60 -8.25 2.95
C TRP A 87 -13.42 -7.29 3.79
N GLY A 88 -14.05 -7.79 4.87
CA GLY A 88 -14.80 -6.94 5.81
C GLY A 88 -13.91 -5.88 6.45
N THR A 89 -12.72 -6.28 6.87
CA THR A 89 -11.75 -5.33 7.45
C THR A 89 -11.30 -4.29 6.43
N ASN A 90 -10.92 -4.69 5.23
CA ASN A 90 -10.36 -3.79 4.22
C ASN A 90 -11.38 -2.84 3.59
N TRP A 91 -12.61 -3.30 3.40
CA TRP A 91 -13.59 -2.57 2.57
C TRP A 91 -14.73 -1.96 3.36
N LEU A 92 -15.10 -2.58 4.52
CA LEU A 92 -16.20 -2.07 5.34
C LEU A 92 -15.72 -1.36 6.60
N ILE A 93 -14.52 -1.64 7.10
CA ILE A 93 -14.06 -1.06 8.38
C ILE A 93 -12.93 -0.06 8.16
N LYS A 94 -11.87 -0.45 7.47
CA LYS A 94 -10.65 0.34 7.33
C LYS A 94 -10.85 1.75 6.77
N PRO A 95 -11.57 1.98 5.65
CA PRO A 95 -11.75 3.32 5.10
C PRO A 95 -12.46 4.25 6.08
N PHE A 96 -13.52 3.75 6.73
CA PHE A 96 -14.34 4.55 7.65
C PHE A 96 -13.62 4.84 8.97
N THR A 97 -12.86 3.89 9.48
CA THR A 97 -12.06 4.09 10.69
C THR A 97 -10.85 4.99 10.42
N MET A 98 -10.24 4.92 9.23
CA MET A 98 -9.22 5.89 8.82
C MET A 98 -9.80 7.30 8.80
N TYR A 99 -10.96 7.49 8.17
CA TYR A 99 -11.66 8.76 8.17
C TYR A 99 -11.94 9.25 9.60
N GLY A 100 -12.51 8.40 10.45
CA GLY A 100 -12.88 8.74 11.83
C GLY A 100 -11.66 9.11 12.69
N ILE A 101 -10.61 8.27 12.68
CA ILE A 101 -9.39 8.49 13.46
C ILE A 101 -8.66 9.75 12.96
N ALA A 102 -8.47 9.88 11.64
CA ALA A 102 -7.79 11.05 11.08
C ALA A 102 -8.59 12.33 11.35
N SER A 103 -9.93 12.33 11.18
CA SER A 103 -10.78 13.47 11.51
C SER A 103 -10.67 13.84 12.99
N PHE A 104 -10.73 12.88 13.90
CA PHE A 104 -10.61 13.14 15.33
C PHE A 104 -9.27 13.82 15.67
N PHE A 105 -8.16 13.28 15.17
CA PHE A 105 -6.87 13.90 15.45
C PHE A 105 -6.71 15.26 14.79
N LEU A 106 -7.03 15.40 13.50
CA LEU A 106 -6.79 16.62 12.75
C LEU A 106 -7.71 17.78 13.16
N PHE A 107 -8.98 17.51 13.48
CA PHE A 107 -9.96 18.57 13.77
C PHE A 107 -10.26 18.76 15.25
N VAL A 108 -9.92 17.79 16.12
CA VAL A 108 -10.16 17.89 17.57
C VAL A 108 -8.83 18.02 18.31
N VAL A 109 -7.94 17.03 18.19
CA VAL A 109 -6.70 17.00 18.98
C VAL A 109 -5.70 18.06 18.50
N PHE A 110 -5.52 18.19 17.19
CA PHE A 110 -4.52 19.09 16.56
C PHE A 110 -5.13 20.39 16.04
N LYS A 111 -6.36 20.70 16.41
CA LYS A 111 -7.11 21.88 15.93
C LYS A 111 -6.34 23.20 16.04
N ASN A 112 -5.55 23.36 17.11
CA ASN A 112 -4.76 24.57 17.36
C ASN A 112 -3.36 24.52 16.70
N LEU A 113 -2.97 23.39 16.13
CA LEU A 113 -1.65 23.16 15.53
C LEU A 113 -1.69 23.14 14.01
N ILE A 114 -2.85 22.79 13.43
CA ILE A 114 -3.02 22.65 11.98
C ILE A 114 -4.18 23.56 11.55
N PRO A 115 -3.96 24.48 10.57
CA PRO A 115 -5.04 25.26 9.98
C PRO A 115 -6.10 24.34 9.33
N GLY A 116 -7.39 24.71 9.45
CA GLY A 116 -8.51 23.87 9.01
C GLY A 116 -8.47 23.46 7.54
N GLU A 117 -7.99 24.34 6.65
CA GLU A 117 -7.81 24.03 5.23
C GLU A 117 -6.76 22.94 5.00
N LEU A 118 -5.62 23.02 5.71
CA LEU A 118 -4.58 21.99 5.66
C LEU A 118 -5.06 20.69 6.28
N ALA A 119 -5.79 20.75 7.40
CA ALA A 119 -6.39 19.58 8.04
C ALA A 119 -7.31 18.82 7.09
N THR A 120 -8.14 19.54 6.32
CA THR A 120 -9.02 18.94 5.30
C THR A 120 -8.25 18.25 4.19
N GLN A 121 -7.17 18.84 3.73
CA GLN A 121 -6.32 18.22 2.70
C GLN A 121 -5.52 17.02 3.23
N TYR A 122 -5.02 17.09 4.48
CA TYR A 122 -4.38 15.93 5.12
C TYR A 122 -5.35 14.78 5.33
N LEU A 123 -6.59 15.11 5.74
CA LEU A 123 -7.67 14.11 5.82
C LEU A 123 -7.93 13.45 4.47
N ALA A 124 -7.96 14.23 3.38
CA ALA A 124 -8.14 13.68 2.04
C ALA A 124 -7.03 12.67 1.69
N GLY A 125 -5.77 12.99 1.97
CA GLY A 125 -4.66 12.05 1.78
C GLY A 125 -4.77 10.79 2.64
N ALA A 126 -5.14 10.93 3.92
CA ALA A 126 -5.37 9.80 4.81
C ALA A 126 -6.52 8.90 4.32
N VAL A 127 -7.61 9.47 3.84
CA VAL A 127 -8.74 8.73 3.25
C VAL A 127 -8.31 7.93 2.03
N LEU A 128 -7.52 8.52 1.14
CA LEU A 128 -6.99 7.83 -0.04
C LEU A 128 -6.13 6.61 0.37
N LEU A 129 -5.29 6.75 1.40
CA LEU A 129 -4.51 5.64 1.95
C LEU A 129 -5.40 4.54 2.53
N GLY A 130 -6.36 4.92 3.37
CA GLY A 130 -7.26 3.97 4.04
C GLY A 130 -8.21 3.25 3.11
N ALA A 131 -8.51 3.80 1.94
CA ALA A 131 -9.45 3.23 0.99
C ALA A 131 -8.82 2.16 0.07
N ALA A 132 -7.49 2.05 0.01
CA ALA A 132 -6.79 1.12 -0.86
C ALA A 132 -5.95 0.12 -0.06
N PRO A 133 -6.33 -1.17 0.02
CA PRO A 133 -5.51 -2.20 0.64
C PRO A 133 -4.29 -2.51 -0.24
N CYS A 134 -3.14 -2.77 0.39
CA CYS A 134 -1.89 -3.06 -0.29
C CYS A 134 -1.93 -4.37 -1.07
N THR A 135 -1.27 -4.41 -2.22
CA THR A 135 -1.19 -5.58 -3.10
C THR A 135 0.22 -6.14 -3.24
N ALA A 136 1.24 -5.34 -2.98
CA ALA A 136 2.63 -5.72 -3.24
C ALA A 136 3.41 -6.11 -1.98
N MET A 137 3.50 -5.19 -1.03
CA MET A 137 4.28 -5.40 0.19
C MET A 137 3.69 -6.49 1.10
N VAL A 138 2.43 -6.82 0.93
CA VAL A 138 1.76 -7.88 1.71
C VAL A 138 2.38 -9.26 1.53
N PHE A 139 2.99 -9.54 0.37
CA PHE A 139 3.75 -10.79 0.18
C PHE A 139 4.98 -10.85 1.09
N VAL A 140 5.66 -9.72 1.27
CA VAL A 140 6.80 -9.58 2.17
C VAL A 140 6.34 -9.76 3.61
N TRP A 141 5.32 -9.03 4.03
CA TRP A 141 4.78 -9.11 5.39
C TRP A 141 4.27 -10.51 5.75
N SER A 142 3.56 -11.14 4.81
CA SER A 142 3.09 -12.52 4.95
C SER A 142 4.22 -13.51 5.08
N SER A 143 5.26 -13.39 4.25
CA SER A 143 6.46 -14.25 4.33
C SER A 143 7.19 -14.09 5.66
N LEU A 144 7.36 -12.85 6.13
CA LEU A 144 8.02 -12.55 7.41
C LEU A 144 7.28 -13.09 8.64
N THR A 145 5.97 -13.27 8.52
CA THR A 145 5.13 -13.88 9.56
C THR A 145 4.90 -15.37 9.37
N ASN A 146 5.60 -16.02 8.43
CA ASN A 146 5.35 -17.42 8.05
C ASN A 146 3.87 -17.66 7.68
N GLY A 147 3.25 -16.70 7.01
CA GLY A 147 1.88 -16.79 6.55
C GLY A 147 1.72 -17.76 5.37
N ASN A 148 0.48 -18.20 5.14
CA ASN A 148 0.15 -19.09 4.04
C ASN A 148 0.24 -18.35 2.69
N PRO A 149 1.18 -18.72 1.80
CA PRO A 149 1.36 -18.03 0.52
C PRO A 149 0.12 -18.12 -0.39
N ALA A 150 -0.56 -19.27 -0.40
CA ALA A 150 -1.76 -19.46 -1.23
C ALA A 150 -2.89 -18.55 -0.76
N TYR A 151 -3.08 -18.42 0.56
CA TYR A 151 -4.06 -17.48 1.13
C TYR A 151 -3.72 -16.04 0.74
N THR A 152 -2.45 -15.64 0.85
CA THR A 152 -1.99 -14.29 0.51
C THR A 152 -2.24 -13.95 -0.96
N VAL A 153 -1.91 -14.88 -1.88
CA VAL A 153 -2.16 -14.70 -3.32
C VAL A 153 -3.65 -14.51 -3.62
N VAL A 154 -4.52 -15.32 -3.00
CA VAL A 154 -5.98 -15.21 -3.18
C VAL A 154 -6.50 -13.87 -2.65
N GLN A 155 -6.02 -13.43 -1.49
CA GLN A 155 -6.41 -12.14 -0.91
C GLN A 155 -5.99 -10.96 -1.79
N VAL A 156 -4.76 -10.95 -2.29
CA VAL A 156 -4.28 -9.91 -3.21
C VAL A 156 -5.14 -9.87 -4.46
N ALA A 157 -5.32 -11.01 -5.13
CA ALA A 157 -6.09 -11.09 -6.36
C ALA A 157 -7.55 -10.62 -6.18
N THR A 158 -8.18 -10.98 -5.06
CA THR A 158 -9.55 -10.55 -4.77
C THR A 158 -9.63 -9.08 -4.39
N ASN A 159 -8.68 -8.56 -3.63
CA ASN A 159 -8.61 -7.13 -3.31
C ASN A 159 -8.43 -6.28 -4.57
N ASP A 160 -7.59 -6.71 -5.52
CA ASP A 160 -7.38 -6.00 -6.79
C ASP A 160 -8.67 -5.95 -7.63
N LEU A 161 -9.48 -7.00 -7.61
CA LEU A 161 -10.80 -6.98 -8.26
C LEU A 161 -11.78 -6.05 -7.53
N ILE A 162 -11.79 -6.06 -6.20
CA ILE A 162 -12.68 -5.20 -5.42
C ILE A 162 -12.30 -3.72 -5.56
N ILE A 163 -10.99 -3.38 -5.64
CA ILE A 163 -10.52 -2.01 -5.90
C ILE A 163 -11.22 -1.40 -7.13
N LEU A 164 -11.37 -2.17 -8.22
CA LEU A 164 -11.96 -1.69 -9.46
C LEU A 164 -13.38 -1.14 -9.28
N VAL A 165 -14.11 -1.66 -8.30
CA VAL A 165 -15.52 -1.33 -8.06
C VAL A 165 -15.72 -0.47 -6.81
N ALA A 166 -15.00 -0.78 -5.72
CA ALA A 166 -15.27 -0.21 -4.41
C ALA A 166 -14.45 1.07 -4.11
N PHE A 167 -13.25 1.21 -4.66
CA PHE A 167 -12.36 2.34 -4.33
C PHE A 167 -13.00 3.69 -4.65
N VAL A 168 -13.48 3.87 -5.87
CA VAL A 168 -14.04 5.15 -6.32
C VAL A 168 -15.27 5.57 -5.52
N PRO A 169 -16.30 4.72 -5.31
CA PRO A 169 -17.45 5.07 -4.48
C PRO A 169 -17.08 5.41 -3.03
N ILE A 170 -16.19 4.61 -2.41
CA ILE A 170 -15.77 4.82 -1.02
C ILE A 170 -15.04 6.17 -0.88
N VAL A 171 -14.06 6.43 -1.73
CA VAL A 171 -13.30 7.69 -1.72
C VAL A 171 -14.23 8.88 -1.96
N LYS A 172 -15.09 8.79 -2.97
CA LYS A 172 -16.05 9.85 -3.29
C LYS A 172 -16.99 10.14 -2.14
N PHE A 173 -17.49 9.11 -1.48
CA PHE A 173 -18.37 9.26 -0.32
C PHE A 173 -17.63 9.94 0.85
N LEU A 174 -16.47 9.43 1.25
CA LEU A 174 -15.72 9.93 2.41
C LEU A 174 -15.20 11.35 2.19
N LEU A 175 -14.70 11.67 0.99
CA LEU A 175 -14.26 13.02 0.66
C LEU A 175 -15.44 13.98 0.55
N GLY A 176 -16.60 13.52 0.07
CA GLY A 176 -17.83 14.30 0.05
C GLY A 176 -18.31 14.69 1.44
N VAL A 177 -18.21 13.77 2.42
CA VAL A 177 -18.51 14.08 3.84
C VAL A 177 -17.58 15.16 4.39
N SER A 178 -16.34 15.23 3.90
CA SER A 178 -15.34 16.26 4.29
C SER A 178 -15.49 17.58 3.50
N ASN A 179 -16.55 17.75 2.70
CA ASN A 179 -16.72 18.87 1.77
C ASN A 179 -15.60 19.02 0.73
N VAL A 180 -14.85 17.95 0.45
CA VAL A 180 -13.86 17.93 -0.61
C VAL A 180 -14.53 17.51 -1.91
N SER A 181 -14.68 18.45 -2.82
CA SER A 181 -15.27 18.18 -4.14
C SER A 181 -14.26 17.42 -5.00
N VAL A 182 -14.59 16.18 -5.35
CA VAL A 182 -13.76 15.35 -6.22
C VAL A 182 -14.56 14.91 -7.43
N PRO A 183 -14.08 15.20 -8.65
CA PRO A 183 -14.75 14.79 -9.88
C PRO A 183 -14.72 13.27 -10.06
N TRP A 184 -15.86 12.65 -10.39
CA TRP A 184 -15.96 11.24 -10.70
C TRP A 184 -14.98 10.81 -11.80
N ASN A 185 -14.91 11.64 -12.87
CA ASN A 185 -14.06 11.35 -14.03
C ASN A 185 -12.58 11.22 -13.65
N THR A 186 -12.08 12.07 -12.76
CA THR A 186 -10.68 12.03 -12.32
C THR A 186 -10.41 10.77 -11.49
N LEU A 187 -11.32 10.39 -10.58
CA LEU A 187 -11.18 9.17 -9.80
C LEU A 187 -11.21 7.92 -10.69
N ILE A 188 -12.19 7.83 -11.60
CA ILE A 188 -12.31 6.71 -12.53
C ILE A 188 -11.08 6.64 -13.44
N LEU A 189 -10.66 7.78 -14.00
CA LEU A 189 -9.46 7.83 -14.85
C LEU A 189 -8.21 7.38 -14.08
N SER A 190 -8.05 7.78 -12.83
CA SER A 190 -6.93 7.35 -11.98
C SER A 190 -6.93 5.83 -11.78
N VAL A 191 -8.09 5.24 -11.48
CA VAL A 191 -8.19 3.77 -11.34
C VAL A 191 -7.90 3.08 -12.68
N VAL A 192 -8.40 3.62 -13.79
CA VAL A 192 -8.10 3.05 -15.12
C VAL A 192 -6.61 3.12 -15.41
N LEU A 193 -5.97 4.27 -15.22
CA LEU A 193 -4.56 4.47 -15.52
C LEU A 193 -3.63 3.67 -14.60
N PHE A 194 -3.92 3.65 -13.29
CA PHE A 194 -2.97 3.10 -12.31
C PHE A 194 -3.33 1.70 -11.80
N VAL A 195 -4.53 1.18 -12.13
CA VAL A 195 -4.92 -0.18 -11.75
C VAL A 195 -5.32 -1.01 -12.98
N VAL A 196 -6.34 -0.58 -13.75
CA VAL A 196 -6.89 -1.40 -14.84
C VAL A 196 -5.82 -1.70 -15.91
N ILE A 197 -5.12 -0.68 -16.40
CA ILE A 197 -4.13 -0.84 -17.47
C ILE A 197 -2.93 -1.68 -17.01
N PRO A 198 -2.26 -1.38 -15.86
CA PRO A 198 -1.18 -2.21 -15.37
C PRO A 198 -1.60 -3.64 -15.07
N LEU A 199 -2.79 -3.85 -14.49
CA LEU A 199 -3.33 -5.16 -14.18
C LEU A 199 -3.58 -5.98 -15.46
N THR A 200 -4.25 -5.39 -16.43
CA THR A 200 -4.51 -6.05 -17.72
C THR A 200 -3.21 -6.40 -18.43
N GLY A 201 -2.27 -5.46 -18.50
CA GLY A 201 -0.94 -5.70 -19.06
C GLY A 201 -0.16 -6.78 -18.32
N GLY A 202 -0.22 -6.78 -16.98
CA GLY A 202 0.41 -7.79 -16.14
C GLY A 202 -0.16 -9.19 -16.38
N ILE A 203 -1.50 -9.32 -16.44
CA ILE A 203 -2.19 -10.59 -16.74
C ILE A 203 -1.80 -11.10 -18.12
N LEU A 204 -1.86 -10.23 -19.14
CA LEU A 204 -1.49 -10.60 -20.51
C LEU A 204 -0.04 -11.10 -20.57
N THR A 205 0.89 -10.39 -19.95
CA THR A 205 2.30 -10.78 -19.89
C THR A 205 2.47 -12.12 -19.18
N ARG A 206 1.82 -12.31 -18.01
CA ARG A 206 1.84 -13.58 -17.28
C ARG A 206 1.37 -14.73 -18.17
N VAL A 207 0.20 -14.58 -18.81
CA VAL A 207 -0.37 -15.62 -19.67
C VAL A 207 0.53 -15.93 -20.86
N LEU A 208 1.05 -14.92 -21.54
CA LEU A 208 1.90 -15.08 -22.72
C LEU A 208 3.24 -15.75 -22.37
N VAL A 209 3.89 -15.33 -21.29
CA VAL A 209 5.17 -15.90 -20.89
C VAL A 209 5.01 -17.32 -20.38
N ILE A 210 3.98 -17.60 -19.58
CA ILE A 210 3.69 -18.96 -19.10
C ILE A 210 3.37 -19.89 -20.26
N LYS A 211 2.58 -19.44 -21.25
CA LYS A 211 2.25 -20.23 -22.45
C LYS A 211 3.50 -20.56 -23.27
N LYS A 212 4.48 -19.65 -23.35
CA LYS A 212 5.70 -19.83 -24.16
C LYS A 212 6.82 -20.58 -23.44
N LYS A 213 6.99 -20.35 -22.13
CA LYS A 213 8.18 -20.80 -21.39
C LYS A 213 7.88 -21.56 -20.10
N GLY A 214 6.59 -21.71 -19.76
CA GLY A 214 6.15 -22.41 -18.55
C GLY A 214 6.13 -21.54 -17.29
N VAL A 215 5.48 -22.07 -16.24
CA VAL A 215 5.27 -21.38 -14.97
C VAL A 215 6.59 -21.20 -14.22
N ASP A 216 7.44 -22.23 -14.19
CA ASP A 216 8.72 -22.20 -13.48
C ASP A 216 9.64 -21.08 -14.01
N TYR A 217 9.77 -20.96 -15.33
CA TYR A 217 10.51 -19.85 -15.95
C TYR A 217 9.91 -18.48 -15.59
N PHE A 218 8.57 -18.38 -15.59
CA PHE A 218 7.91 -17.12 -15.25
C PHE A 218 8.23 -16.70 -13.81
N GLU A 219 8.04 -17.58 -12.83
CA GLU A 219 8.17 -17.26 -11.41
C GLU A 219 9.64 -17.14 -10.95
N ASN A 220 10.53 -18.01 -11.43
CA ASN A 220 11.90 -18.09 -10.96
C ASN A 220 12.90 -17.28 -11.77
N VAL A 221 12.59 -16.94 -13.03
CA VAL A 221 13.51 -16.23 -13.93
C VAL A 221 12.93 -14.89 -14.38
N PHE A 222 11.72 -14.90 -14.97
CA PHE A 222 11.19 -13.71 -15.62
C PHE A 222 10.83 -12.63 -14.62
N VAL A 223 10.02 -12.96 -13.60
CA VAL A 223 9.54 -11.98 -12.59
C VAL A 223 10.70 -11.44 -11.76
N ARG A 224 11.68 -12.29 -11.41
CA ARG A 224 12.85 -11.87 -10.61
C ARG A 224 13.70 -10.79 -11.28
N LYS A 225 13.69 -10.70 -12.61
CA LYS A 225 14.39 -9.62 -13.33
C LYS A 225 13.82 -8.24 -13.01
N PHE A 226 12.56 -8.18 -12.62
CA PHE A 226 11.87 -6.93 -12.29
C PHE A 226 11.98 -6.52 -10.81
N ASP A 227 12.50 -7.39 -9.92
CA ASP A 227 12.59 -7.06 -8.50
C ASP A 227 13.49 -5.83 -8.26
N ASN A 228 14.63 -5.73 -8.95
CA ASN A 228 15.48 -4.55 -8.89
C ASN A 228 14.83 -3.32 -9.53
N VAL A 229 14.11 -3.50 -10.63
CA VAL A 229 13.41 -2.41 -11.35
C VAL A 229 12.32 -1.83 -10.44
N THR A 230 11.53 -2.68 -9.81
CA THR A 230 10.49 -2.27 -8.85
C THR A 230 11.08 -1.52 -7.65
N SER A 231 12.16 -2.06 -7.06
CA SER A 231 12.83 -1.43 -5.92
C SER A 231 13.45 -0.08 -6.27
N THR A 232 14.10 0.02 -7.44
CA THR A 232 14.66 1.28 -7.94
C THR A 232 13.54 2.29 -8.26
N GLY A 233 12.47 1.84 -8.89
CA GLY A 233 11.28 2.65 -9.16
C GLY A 233 10.69 3.22 -7.86
N LEU A 234 10.56 2.40 -6.82
CA LEU A 234 10.11 2.84 -5.49
C LEU A 234 11.02 3.93 -4.92
N LEU A 235 12.33 3.71 -4.88
CA LEU A 235 13.26 4.69 -4.31
C LEU A 235 13.26 6.01 -5.09
N LEU A 236 13.26 5.94 -6.43
CA LEU A 236 13.18 7.14 -7.27
C LEU A 236 11.86 7.89 -7.09
N THR A 237 10.74 7.17 -7.00
CA THR A 237 9.43 7.76 -6.72
C THR A 237 9.44 8.50 -5.38
N LEU A 238 10.00 7.88 -4.34
CA LEU A 238 10.12 8.53 -3.02
C LEU A 238 11.01 9.76 -3.07
N VAL A 239 12.19 9.68 -3.71
CA VAL A 239 13.08 10.86 -3.85
C VAL A 239 12.35 12.00 -4.55
N LEU A 240 11.64 11.75 -5.65
CA LEU A 240 10.89 12.78 -6.37
C LEU A 240 9.72 13.33 -5.55
N LEU A 241 8.95 12.48 -4.88
CA LEU A 241 7.86 12.92 -4.00
C LEU A 241 8.37 13.87 -2.92
N PHE A 242 9.46 13.51 -2.25
CA PHE A 242 10.07 14.35 -1.24
C PHE A 242 10.73 15.60 -1.84
N ALA A 243 11.23 15.56 -3.06
CA ALA A 243 11.74 16.73 -3.75
C ALA A 243 10.62 17.73 -4.09
N PHE A 244 9.46 17.26 -4.56
CA PHE A 244 8.29 18.11 -4.79
C PHE A 244 7.70 18.69 -3.50
N GLN A 245 7.83 17.99 -2.37
CA GLN A 245 7.32 18.40 -1.06
C GLN A 245 8.37 19.05 -0.17
N GLY A 246 9.61 19.20 -0.65
CA GLY A 246 10.77 19.62 0.16
C GLY A 246 10.54 20.94 0.90
N GLU A 247 10.00 21.95 0.23
CA GLU A 247 9.70 23.24 0.84
C GLU A 247 8.61 23.14 1.90
N THR A 248 7.52 22.42 1.61
CA THR A 248 6.42 22.18 2.56
C THR A 248 6.90 21.46 3.81
N ILE A 249 7.74 20.45 3.64
CA ILE A 249 8.34 19.66 4.73
C ILE A 249 9.22 20.49 5.63
N LEU A 250 10.08 21.32 5.04
CA LEU A 250 11.02 22.17 5.79
C LEU A 250 10.32 23.30 6.53
N ASN A 251 9.26 23.86 5.93
CA ASN A 251 8.49 24.94 6.56
C ASN A 251 7.55 24.41 7.66
N ASN A 252 7.13 23.16 7.58
CA ASN A 252 6.16 22.54 8.51
C ASN A 252 6.58 21.15 8.97
N PRO A 253 7.78 20.96 9.58
CA PRO A 253 8.24 19.62 9.98
C PRO A 253 7.36 18.98 11.04
N LEU A 254 6.70 19.77 11.89
CA LEU A 254 5.75 19.30 12.89
C LEU A 254 4.54 18.62 12.22
N HIS A 255 4.08 19.11 11.09
CA HIS A 255 2.91 18.53 10.40
C HIS A 255 3.14 17.09 9.97
N ILE A 256 4.38 16.71 9.62
CA ILE A 256 4.71 15.31 9.28
C ILE A 256 4.43 14.40 10.47
N VAL A 257 4.86 14.81 11.67
CA VAL A 257 4.62 14.06 12.90
C VAL A 257 3.12 13.99 13.22
N LEU A 258 2.43 15.13 13.07
CA LEU A 258 0.99 15.19 13.35
C LEU A 258 0.16 14.33 12.38
N ILE A 259 0.54 14.27 11.10
CA ILE A 259 -0.08 13.36 10.11
C ILE A 259 0.25 11.90 10.42
N ALA A 260 1.48 11.61 10.84
CA ALA A 260 1.92 10.26 11.15
C ALA A 260 1.12 9.61 12.29
N VAL A 261 0.74 10.38 13.32
CA VAL A 261 0.03 9.85 14.51
C VAL A 261 -1.26 9.10 14.15
N PRO A 262 -2.26 9.69 13.47
CA PRO A 262 -3.49 8.98 13.12
C PRO A 262 -3.22 7.79 12.19
N LEU A 263 -2.25 7.88 11.28
CA LEU A 263 -1.90 6.78 10.36
C LEU A 263 -1.31 5.58 11.14
N ILE A 264 -0.44 5.83 12.10
CA ILE A 264 0.14 4.78 12.96
C ILE A 264 -0.96 4.12 13.79
N ILE A 265 -1.81 4.91 14.44
CA ILE A 265 -2.92 4.40 15.27
C ILE A 265 -3.85 3.53 14.41
N GLN A 266 -4.20 3.99 13.22
CA GLN A 266 -5.04 3.25 12.28
C GLN A 266 -4.40 1.92 11.89
N THR A 267 -3.11 1.89 11.57
CA THR A 267 -2.39 0.68 11.18
C THR A 267 -2.43 -0.37 12.30
N PHE A 268 -2.14 0.04 13.55
CA PHE A 268 -2.27 -0.83 14.71
C PHE A 268 -3.70 -1.31 14.93
N PHE A 269 -4.66 -0.39 14.88
CA PHE A 269 -6.07 -0.70 15.12
C PHE A 269 -6.56 -1.78 14.13
N ILE A 270 -6.31 -1.62 12.85
CA ILE A 270 -6.76 -2.57 11.83
C ILE A 270 -6.04 -3.91 11.93
N PHE A 271 -4.74 -3.90 12.21
CA PHE A 271 -4.00 -5.14 12.44
C PHE A 271 -4.63 -5.94 13.58
N PHE A 272 -4.77 -5.34 14.75
CA PHE A 272 -5.31 -6.03 15.91
C PHE A 272 -6.77 -6.45 15.71
N LEU A 273 -7.57 -5.64 15.07
CA LEU A 273 -8.96 -5.97 14.74
C LEU A 273 -9.04 -7.26 13.91
N ALA A 274 -8.37 -7.32 12.77
CA ALA A 274 -8.38 -8.50 11.91
C ALA A 274 -7.75 -9.72 12.60
N TYR A 275 -6.64 -9.51 13.30
CA TYR A 275 -5.90 -10.57 13.99
C TYR A 275 -6.72 -11.20 15.13
N VAL A 276 -7.38 -10.36 15.93
CA VAL A 276 -8.26 -10.82 17.04
C VAL A 276 -9.51 -11.49 16.50
N ILE A 277 -10.15 -10.95 15.45
CA ILE A 277 -11.29 -11.61 14.82
C ILE A 277 -10.90 -13.01 14.30
N CYS A 278 -9.75 -13.16 13.65
CA CYS A 278 -9.25 -14.45 13.23
C CYS A 278 -9.06 -15.42 14.42
N LYS A 279 -8.54 -14.91 15.54
CA LYS A 279 -8.38 -15.70 16.78
C LYS A 279 -9.74 -16.16 17.33
N LEU A 280 -10.73 -15.27 17.40
CA LEU A 280 -12.07 -15.57 17.88
C LEU A 280 -12.76 -16.61 16.98
N LEU A 281 -12.53 -16.56 15.68
CA LEU A 281 -13.03 -17.53 14.72
C LEU A 281 -12.21 -18.84 14.68
N LYS A 282 -11.21 -18.98 15.56
CA LYS A 282 -10.32 -20.16 15.66
C LYS A 282 -9.59 -20.47 14.36
N LEU A 283 -9.25 -19.44 13.58
CA LEU A 283 -8.44 -19.60 12.38
C LEU A 283 -6.99 -19.89 12.75
N PRO A 284 -6.25 -20.66 11.93
CA PRO A 284 -4.85 -20.94 12.18
C PRO A 284 -3.98 -19.70 12.01
N TYR A 285 -2.80 -19.71 12.64
CA TYR A 285 -1.87 -18.58 12.63
C TYR A 285 -1.44 -18.15 11.22
N ASP A 286 -1.19 -19.11 10.35
CA ASP A 286 -0.74 -18.90 8.96
C ASP A 286 -1.81 -18.21 8.06
N VAL A 287 -3.05 -18.11 8.54
CA VAL A 287 -4.11 -17.30 7.95
C VAL A 287 -4.29 -15.99 8.73
N ALA A 288 -4.25 -16.05 10.07
CA ALA A 288 -4.53 -14.89 10.92
C ALA A 288 -3.45 -13.79 10.79
N ALA A 289 -2.17 -14.18 10.74
CA ALA A 289 -1.09 -13.22 10.60
C ALA A 289 -1.14 -12.48 9.24
N PRO A 290 -1.24 -13.16 8.08
CA PRO A 290 -1.47 -12.47 6.82
C PRO A 290 -2.74 -11.62 6.80
N ALA A 291 -3.84 -12.08 7.39
CA ALA A 291 -5.08 -11.28 7.45
C ALA A 291 -4.87 -9.95 8.16
N GLY A 292 -4.19 -9.97 9.30
CA GLY A 292 -3.82 -8.75 10.02
C GLY A 292 -2.88 -7.85 9.22
N MET A 293 -1.84 -8.41 8.58
CA MET A 293 -0.88 -7.67 7.76
C MET A 293 -1.52 -7.04 6.52
N ILE A 294 -2.35 -7.80 5.80
CA ILE A 294 -3.07 -7.29 4.61
C ILE A 294 -4.05 -6.19 5.01
N GLY A 295 -4.74 -6.34 6.14
CA GLY A 295 -5.61 -5.31 6.67
C GLY A 295 -4.89 -4.02 7.00
N ALA A 296 -3.75 -4.11 7.68
CA ALA A 296 -2.99 -2.96 8.15
C ALA A 296 -2.25 -2.18 7.03
N SER A 297 -1.76 -2.88 6.00
CA SER A 297 -0.97 -2.29 4.93
C SER A 297 -1.83 -1.53 3.91
N ASN A 298 -1.29 -0.44 3.35
CA ASN A 298 -1.97 0.42 2.39
C ASN A 298 -1.35 0.31 0.99
N PHE A 299 -2.16 0.49 -0.04
CA PHE A 299 -1.68 0.62 -1.42
C PHE A 299 -1.27 2.06 -1.68
N PHE A 300 -0.14 2.46 -1.13
CA PHE A 300 0.30 3.85 -1.17
C PHE A 300 0.56 4.34 -2.60
N GLU A 301 0.99 3.47 -3.51
CA GLU A 301 1.25 3.81 -4.91
C GLU A 301 0.00 4.35 -5.61
N LEU A 302 -1.11 3.67 -5.43
CA LEU A 302 -2.40 4.15 -5.94
C LEU A 302 -2.82 5.42 -5.23
N SER A 303 -2.69 5.47 -3.91
CA SER A 303 -3.10 6.61 -3.10
C SER A 303 -2.34 7.89 -3.47
N VAL A 304 -1.02 7.78 -3.65
CA VAL A 304 -0.17 8.89 -4.13
C VAL A 304 -0.56 9.30 -5.54
N ALA A 305 -0.73 8.35 -6.46
CA ALA A 305 -1.11 8.64 -7.84
C ALA A 305 -2.43 9.41 -7.90
N VAL A 306 -3.43 8.96 -7.13
CA VAL A 306 -4.75 9.61 -7.07
C VAL A 306 -4.65 10.98 -6.38
N ALA A 307 -3.88 11.11 -5.29
CA ALA A 307 -3.67 12.39 -4.61
C ALA A 307 -3.05 13.42 -5.56
N ILE A 308 -2.03 13.03 -6.33
CA ILE A 308 -1.40 13.90 -7.32
C ILE A 308 -2.39 14.28 -8.43
N ALA A 309 -3.13 13.32 -8.96
CA ALA A 309 -4.09 13.56 -10.04
C ALA A 309 -5.26 14.47 -9.61
N LEU A 310 -5.67 14.44 -8.35
CA LEU A 310 -6.75 15.24 -7.81
C LEU A 310 -6.30 16.63 -7.35
N PHE A 311 -5.16 16.69 -6.67
CA PHE A 311 -4.75 17.86 -5.90
C PHE A 311 -3.42 18.48 -6.36
N GLY A 312 -2.66 17.77 -7.21
CA GLY A 312 -1.33 18.18 -7.68
C GLY A 312 -0.18 17.62 -6.84
N THR A 313 1.03 17.65 -7.42
CA THR A 313 2.25 17.07 -6.84
C THR A 313 2.71 17.72 -5.53
N THR A 314 2.45 19.01 -5.36
CA THR A 314 2.85 19.80 -4.18
C THR A 314 1.74 19.93 -3.14
N SER A 315 0.60 19.24 -3.33
CA SER A 315 -0.54 19.36 -2.44
C SER A 315 -0.30 18.76 -1.06
N PRO A 316 -0.92 19.32 0.01
CA PRO A 316 -0.89 18.71 1.33
C PRO A 316 -1.52 17.30 1.37
N ALA A 317 -2.46 17.00 0.48
CA ALA A 317 -3.01 15.64 0.36
C ALA A 317 -1.95 14.64 -0.15
N ALA A 318 -1.15 15.03 -1.16
CA ALA A 318 -0.02 14.22 -1.62
C ALA A 318 1.06 14.05 -0.54
N LEU A 319 1.33 15.10 0.26
CA LEU A 319 2.21 15.00 1.42
C LEU A 319 1.70 13.95 2.43
N ALA A 320 0.43 13.96 2.77
CA ALA A 320 -0.13 13.01 3.73
C ALA A 320 -0.01 11.56 3.22
N THR A 321 -0.22 11.30 1.93
CA THR A 321 0.01 9.96 1.35
C THR A 321 1.48 9.56 1.42
N THR A 322 2.39 10.50 1.24
CA THR A 322 3.85 10.26 1.32
C THR A 322 4.29 9.96 2.76
N VAL A 323 3.74 10.67 3.74
CA VAL A 323 3.96 10.38 5.18
C VAL A 323 3.46 8.96 5.52
N GLY A 324 2.40 8.49 4.86
CA GLY A 324 1.92 7.11 4.99
C GLY A 324 3.02 6.08 4.73
N VAL A 325 3.82 6.27 3.68
CA VAL A 325 4.93 5.36 3.34
C VAL A 325 6.00 5.35 4.43
N LEU A 326 6.34 6.53 4.97
CA LEU A 326 7.34 6.66 6.04
C LEU A 326 6.94 5.90 7.30
N THR A 327 5.67 5.97 7.66
CA THR A 327 5.15 5.37 8.89
C THR A 327 4.86 3.89 8.73
N GLU A 328 4.41 3.46 7.55
CA GLU A 328 3.97 2.10 7.32
C GLU A 328 5.09 1.09 7.52
N VAL A 329 6.25 1.29 6.91
CA VAL A 329 7.33 0.30 6.94
C VAL A 329 7.82 -0.02 8.37
N PRO A 330 8.19 0.97 9.21
CA PRO A 330 8.61 0.67 10.58
C PRO A 330 7.50 0.05 11.43
N VAL A 331 6.26 0.51 11.27
CA VAL A 331 5.11 -0.02 12.00
C VAL A 331 4.83 -1.47 11.59
N MET A 332 4.84 -1.76 10.29
CA MET A 332 4.61 -3.13 9.80
C MET A 332 5.69 -4.10 10.26
N LEU A 333 6.97 -3.70 10.30
CA LEU A 333 8.05 -4.53 10.88
C LEU A 333 7.82 -4.80 12.36
N PHE A 334 7.34 -3.82 13.11
CA PHE A 334 6.97 -4.00 14.52
C PHE A 334 5.77 -4.95 14.68
N LEU A 335 4.76 -4.85 13.81
CA LEU A 335 3.63 -5.78 13.78
C LEU A 335 4.04 -7.20 13.40
N VAL A 336 5.00 -7.37 12.47
CA VAL A 336 5.62 -8.68 12.18
C VAL A 336 6.24 -9.29 13.45
N PHE A 337 6.97 -8.47 14.21
CA PHE A 337 7.55 -8.93 15.48
C PHE A 337 6.47 -9.37 16.48
N ILE A 338 5.39 -8.58 16.64
CA ILE A 338 4.26 -8.93 17.50
C ILE A 338 3.61 -10.23 17.02
N ALA A 339 3.29 -10.36 15.73
CA ALA A 339 2.67 -11.55 15.18
C ALA A 339 3.51 -12.81 15.47
N ASN A 340 4.81 -12.75 15.22
CA ASN A 340 5.71 -13.87 15.47
C ASN A 340 5.80 -14.23 16.96
N LYS A 341 5.78 -13.25 17.88
CA LYS A 341 5.77 -13.50 19.34
C LYS A 341 4.46 -14.11 19.82
N THR A 342 3.35 -13.80 19.16
CA THR A 342 2.00 -14.25 19.57
C THR A 342 1.51 -15.46 18.80
N LYS A 343 2.39 -16.12 18.06
CA LYS A 343 2.08 -17.34 17.28
C LYS A 343 1.40 -18.43 18.11
N SER A 344 1.84 -18.60 19.38
CA SER A 344 1.27 -19.55 20.33
C SER A 344 -0.19 -19.26 20.74
N TRP A 345 -0.72 -18.08 20.42
CA TRP A 345 -2.12 -17.74 20.68
C TRP A 345 -3.10 -18.43 19.75
N PHE A 346 -2.62 -19.02 18.68
CA PHE A 346 -3.42 -19.66 17.62
C PHE A 346 -3.24 -21.16 17.63
N LEU A 347 -4.24 -21.86 17.11
CA LEU A 347 -4.14 -23.29 16.85
C LEU A 347 -3.02 -23.57 15.82
N PRO A 348 -2.26 -24.67 15.96
CA PRO A 348 -1.29 -25.05 14.96
C PRO A 348 -2.02 -25.26 13.61
N GLY A 349 -1.52 -24.60 12.56
CA GLY A 349 -2.06 -24.74 11.22
C GLY A 349 -1.96 -26.18 10.74
N LYS A 350 -3.03 -26.73 10.17
CA LYS A 350 -2.93 -27.97 9.42
C LYS A 350 -2.07 -27.68 8.18
N SER A 351 -0.84 -28.16 8.16
CA SER A 351 -0.01 -28.10 6.96
C SER A 351 -0.80 -28.78 5.83
N ILE A 352 -1.18 -28.00 4.83
CA ILE A 352 -1.74 -28.55 3.58
C ILE A 352 -0.53 -29.15 2.87
N PRO A 353 -0.46 -30.47 2.65
CA PRO A 353 0.64 -31.04 1.91
C PRO A 353 0.65 -30.44 0.51
N ALA A 354 1.81 -29.93 0.12
CA ALA A 354 2.06 -29.57 -1.26
C ALA A 354 1.79 -30.82 -2.12
N LYS A 355 0.78 -30.78 -2.95
CA LYS A 355 0.57 -31.85 -3.94
C LYS A 355 1.70 -31.76 -4.95
N SER A 356 2.49 -32.84 -4.96
CA SER A 356 3.44 -33.20 -6.02
C SER A 356 2.83 -33.13 -7.40
#